data_345d863a3c7d6a79ef424ab5befd6f81
#
_entry.id   345d863a3c7d6a79ef424ab5befd6f81
#
_cell.length_a   1.000
_cell.length_b   1.000
_cell.length_c   1.000
_cell.angle_alpha   90.00
_cell.angle_beta   90.00
_cell.angle_gamma   90.00
#
_symmetry.space_group_name_H-M   'P 1'
#
loop_
_entity.id
_entity.type
_entity.pdbx_description
1 polymer ?
#
loop_
_entity_poly.entity_id
_entity_poly.type
_entity_poly.pdbx_seq_one_letter_code
_entity_poly.pdbx_strand_id
1 'polypeptide(L)'
;MARYNRWQNRAMMEEVARLGAVERMAPRGAHWGSIQGTMAHLLWADHVWMSRLDGWEAPHARLEDSAGFVADWSEYRSKRQITDARISRWSQGLSEADLAEDLSWYSGTAGREMTVPRAICIVHMFNHQTHHRGQISAMLTAAGVLTAPTDLFLMPDLVG
;
A
#
# COMPACT_ATOMS: atom_id res chain seq x y z
N MET A 1 -0.72 -12.28 4.95
CA MET A 1 -0.12 -10.98 4.54
C MET A 1 -1.09 -9.80 4.72
N ALA A 2 -2.38 -9.90 4.38
CA ALA A 2 -3.32 -8.78 4.51
C ALA A 2 -3.42 -8.19 5.94
N ARG A 3 -3.50 -9.05 6.98
CA ARG A 3 -3.48 -8.62 8.40
C ARG A 3 -2.19 -7.87 8.75
N TYR A 4 -1.04 -8.41 8.33
CA TYR A 4 0.27 -7.76 8.53
C TYR A 4 0.32 -6.38 7.84
N ASN A 5 -0.12 -6.30 6.59
CA ASN A 5 -0.16 -5.04 5.84
C ASN A 5 -1.01 -3.97 6.55
N ARG A 6 -2.22 -4.36 7.02
CA ARG A 6 -3.10 -3.48 7.79
C ARG A 6 -2.45 -3.00 9.10
N TRP A 7 -1.81 -3.91 9.84
CA TRP A 7 -1.11 -3.57 11.09
C TRP A 7 0.01 -2.56 10.85
N GLN A 8 0.87 -2.80 9.84
CA GLN A 8 1.96 -1.90 9.49
C GLN A 8 1.48 -0.55 8.95
N ASN A 9 0.43 -0.53 8.13
CA ASN A 9 -0.16 0.72 7.64
C ASN A 9 -0.72 1.57 8.78
N ARG A 10 -1.33 0.94 9.78
CA ARG A 10 -1.83 1.64 10.97
C ARG A 10 -0.69 2.26 11.77
N ALA A 11 0.35 1.49 12.10
CA ALA A 11 1.51 1.98 12.83
C ALA A 11 2.16 3.17 12.09
N MET A 12 2.37 3.03 10.78
CA MET A 12 2.95 4.08 9.94
C MET A 12 2.09 5.35 9.91
N MET A 13 0.76 5.25 9.85
CA MET A 13 -0.12 6.43 9.94
C MET A 13 0.02 7.15 11.28
N GLU A 14 0.19 6.42 12.39
CA GLU A 14 0.41 7.00 13.72
C GLU A 14 1.77 7.69 13.81
N GLU A 15 2.81 7.12 13.21
CA GLU A 15 4.14 7.71 13.13
C GLU A 15 4.15 8.99 12.29
N VAL A 16 3.59 8.94 11.10
CA VAL A 16 3.50 10.09 10.17
C VAL A 16 2.64 11.21 10.74
N ALA A 17 1.63 10.90 11.57
CA ALA A 17 0.81 11.90 12.25
C ALA A 17 1.59 12.78 13.26
N ARG A 18 2.79 12.35 13.69
CA ARG A 18 3.67 13.15 14.56
C ARG A 18 4.34 14.29 13.80
N LEU A 19 4.37 14.24 12.47
CA LEU A 19 4.94 15.28 11.62
C LEU A 19 3.88 16.34 11.29
N GLY A 20 4.31 17.59 11.18
CA GLY A 20 3.50 18.68 10.64
C GLY A 20 3.22 18.49 9.13
N ALA A 21 2.22 19.20 8.60
CA ALA A 21 1.87 19.11 7.18
C ALA A 21 3.05 19.44 6.25
N VAL A 22 3.83 20.46 6.59
CA VAL A 22 5.02 20.87 5.82
C VAL A 22 6.06 19.74 5.80
N GLU A 23 6.31 19.09 6.93
CA GLU A 23 7.30 18.01 7.04
C GLU A 23 6.87 16.75 6.29
N ARG A 24 5.57 16.41 6.33
CA ARG A 24 5.01 15.28 5.57
C ARG A 24 5.19 15.44 4.06
N MET A 25 5.08 16.69 3.57
CA MET A 25 5.17 17.03 2.15
C MET A 25 6.58 17.44 1.72
N ALA A 26 7.52 17.58 2.65
CA ALA A 26 8.89 18.01 2.34
C ALA A 26 9.56 17.00 1.38
N PRO A 27 10.25 17.48 0.33
CA PRO A 27 11.04 16.62 -0.56
C PRO A 27 12.14 15.89 0.23
N ARG A 28 12.22 14.57 0.05
CA ARG A 28 13.19 13.72 0.78
C ARG A 28 14.04 12.81 -0.13
N GLY A 29 14.09 13.13 -1.42
CA GLY A 29 14.88 12.36 -2.41
C GLY A 29 14.32 10.97 -2.73
N ALA A 30 13.13 10.62 -2.25
CA ALA A 30 12.47 9.37 -2.62
C ALA A 30 11.76 9.53 -3.98
N HIS A 31 11.51 8.41 -4.66
CA HIS A 31 10.89 8.39 -6.01
C HIS A 31 9.57 9.18 -6.05
N TRP A 32 8.74 9.06 -5.03
CA TRP A 32 7.46 9.77 -4.91
C TRP A 32 7.56 11.09 -4.14
N GLY A 33 8.76 11.65 -4.05
CA GLY A 33 9.07 12.98 -3.53
C GLY A 33 9.06 13.08 -2.01
N SER A 34 7.96 12.76 -1.35
CA SER A 34 7.74 12.98 0.07
C SER A 34 7.16 11.74 0.79
N ILE A 35 7.10 11.79 2.11
CA ILE A 35 6.43 10.77 2.92
C ILE A 35 4.97 10.63 2.50
N GLN A 36 4.22 11.73 2.48
CA GLN A 36 2.80 11.72 2.13
C GLN A 36 2.57 11.32 0.66
N GLY A 37 3.45 11.75 -0.26
CA GLY A 37 3.39 11.32 -1.67
C GLY A 37 3.59 9.82 -1.82
N THR A 38 4.55 9.23 -1.09
CA THR A 38 4.78 7.78 -1.11
C THR A 38 3.60 7.00 -0.51
N MET A 39 2.99 7.53 0.55
CA MET A 39 1.79 6.93 1.15
C MET A 39 0.58 7.01 0.19
N ALA A 40 0.39 8.14 -0.49
CA ALA A 40 -0.68 8.29 -1.47
C ALA A 40 -0.50 7.33 -2.65
N HIS A 41 0.74 7.17 -3.14
CA HIS A 41 1.07 6.16 -4.15
C HIS A 41 0.73 4.73 -3.70
N LEU A 42 1.04 4.37 -2.47
CA LEU A 42 0.70 3.03 -1.93
C LEU A 42 -0.82 2.79 -1.91
N LEU A 43 -1.59 3.78 -1.52
CA LEU A 43 -3.05 3.68 -1.53
C LEU A 43 -3.60 3.56 -2.96
N TRP A 44 -3.06 4.35 -3.88
CA TRP A 44 -3.39 4.27 -5.31
C TRP A 44 -3.06 2.86 -5.87
N ALA A 45 -1.89 2.34 -5.57
CA ALA A 45 -1.45 1.02 -6.05
C ALA A 45 -2.34 -0.11 -5.53
N ASP A 46 -2.79 -0.04 -4.27
CA ASP A 46 -3.77 -1.00 -3.75
C ASP A 46 -5.08 -0.96 -4.54
N HIS A 47 -5.59 0.23 -4.86
CA HIS A 47 -6.81 0.36 -5.68
C HIS A 47 -6.61 -0.20 -7.09
N VAL A 48 -5.45 0.04 -7.72
CA VAL A 48 -5.12 -0.55 -9.02
C VAL A 48 -5.07 -2.08 -8.96
N TRP A 49 -4.42 -2.65 -7.96
CA TRP A 49 -4.34 -4.10 -7.83
C TRP A 49 -5.70 -4.72 -7.48
N MET A 50 -6.44 -4.10 -6.59
CA MET A 50 -7.76 -4.60 -6.19
C MET A 50 -8.81 -4.44 -7.30
N SER A 51 -8.66 -3.47 -8.21
CA SER A 51 -9.52 -3.41 -9.40
C SER A 51 -9.34 -4.63 -10.32
N ARG A 52 -8.13 -5.19 -10.35
CA ARG A 52 -7.82 -6.41 -11.13
C ARG A 52 -8.17 -7.69 -10.39
N LEU A 53 -7.94 -7.72 -9.07
CA LEU A 53 -8.06 -8.92 -8.24
C LEU A 53 -9.49 -9.14 -7.72
N ASP A 54 -10.25 -8.06 -7.49
CA ASP A 54 -11.56 -8.09 -6.81
C ASP A 54 -12.60 -7.17 -7.49
N GLY A 55 -12.33 -6.70 -8.70
CA GLY A 55 -13.28 -5.92 -9.49
C GLY A 55 -13.63 -4.54 -8.88
N TRP A 56 -12.73 -3.94 -8.07
CA TRP A 56 -12.98 -2.59 -7.57
C TRP A 56 -12.95 -1.58 -8.72
N GLU A 57 -13.54 -0.42 -8.50
CA GLU A 57 -13.37 0.71 -9.42
C GLU A 57 -11.88 1.11 -9.48
N ALA A 58 -11.33 1.13 -10.69
CA ALA A 58 -9.95 1.53 -10.90
C ALA A 58 -9.77 3.03 -10.66
N PRO A 59 -8.65 3.48 -10.08
CA PRO A 59 -8.41 4.90 -9.90
C PRO A 59 -8.26 5.60 -11.27
N HIS A 60 -8.86 6.78 -11.41
CA HIS A 60 -8.69 7.61 -12.62
C HIS A 60 -7.28 8.20 -12.74
N ALA A 61 -6.61 8.44 -11.61
CA ALA A 61 -5.25 8.96 -11.58
C ALA A 61 -4.29 7.98 -12.23
N ARG A 62 -3.40 8.49 -13.09
CA ARG A 62 -2.34 7.70 -13.73
C ARG A 62 -1.19 7.45 -12.76
N LEU A 63 -0.27 6.57 -13.13
CA LEU A 63 0.89 6.23 -12.29
C LEU A 63 1.72 7.46 -11.92
N GLU A 64 1.99 8.34 -12.88
CA GLU A 64 2.76 9.57 -12.68
C GLU A 64 2.09 10.54 -11.70
N ASP A 65 0.77 10.49 -11.56
CA ASP A 65 -0.02 11.36 -10.66
C ASP A 65 -0.34 10.71 -9.32
N SER A 66 0.09 9.47 -9.12
CA SER A 66 -0.29 8.63 -7.96
C SER A 66 0.16 9.21 -6.60
N ALA A 67 1.24 9.98 -6.57
CA ALA A 67 1.69 10.69 -5.38
C ALA A 67 0.72 11.78 -4.90
N GLY A 68 -0.18 12.23 -5.79
CA GLY A 68 -1.25 13.19 -5.51
C GLY A 68 -2.63 12.55 -5.36
N PHE A 69 -2.74 11.22 -5.35
CA PHE A 69 -4.02 10.50 -5.35
C PHE A 69 -4.96 10.91 -4.21
N VAL A 70 -4.42 11.20 -3.04
CA VAL A 70 -5.14 11.79 -1.92
C VAL A 70 -4.23 12.82 -1.24
N ALA A 71 -4.52 14.09 -1.44
CA ALA A 71 -3.71 15.19 -0.92
C ALA A 71 -4.05 15.55 0.53
N ASP A 72 -5.32 15.44 0.94
CA ASP A 72 -5.73 15.72 2.31
C ASP A 72 -5.36 14.57 3.25
N TRP A 73 -4.71 14.89 4.36
CA TRP A 73 -4.25 13.90 5.33
C TRP A 73 -5.39 13.17 6.06
N SER A 74 -6.45 13.86 6.39
CA SER A 74 -7.61 13.26 7.07
C SER A 74 -8.35 12.30 6.13
N GLU A 75 -8.53 12.73 4.88
CA GLU A 75 -9.09 11.87 3.83
C GLU A 75 -8.23 10.64 3.58
N TYR A 76 -6.90 10.81 3.49
CA TYR A 76 -5.97 9.69 3.34
C TYR A 76 -6.16 8.65 4.46
N ARG A 77 -6.18 9.09 5.72
CA ARG A 77 -6.33 8.19 6.87
C ARG A 77 -7.63 7.39 6.80
N SER A 78 -8.72 8.05 6.46
CA SER A 78 -10.04 7.42 6.33
C SER A 78 -10.05 6.40 5.19
N LYS A 79 -9.56 6.78 4.02
CA LYS A 79 -9.47 5.89 2.85
C LYS A 79 -8.56 4.70 3.10
N ARG A 80 -7.40 4.90 3.75
CA ARG A 80 -6.48 3.81 4.09
C ARG A 80 -7.12 2.78 5.01
N GLN A 81 -7.82 3.22 6.04
CA GLN A 81 -8.53 2.32 6.97
C GLN A 81 -9.60 1.49 6.26
N ILE A 82 -10.40 2.13 5.40
CA ILE A 82 -11.45 1.45 4.61
C ILE A 82 -10.80 0.44 3.65
N THR A 83 -9.76 0.83 2.94
CA THR A 83 -9.05 -0.02 1.97
C THR A 83 -8.44 -1.24 2.66
N ASP A 84 -7.76 -1.07 3.79
CA ASP A 84 -7.17 -2.17 4.56
C ASP A 84 -8.24 -3.16 5.07
N ALA A 85 -9.39 -2.65 5.51
CA ALA A 85 -10.49 -3.50 5.95
C ALA A 85 -11.09 -4.31 4.79
N ARG A 86 -11.23 -3.70 3.60
CA ARG A 86 -11.73 -4.38 2.39
C ARG A 86 -10.75 -5.45 1.92
N ILE A 87 -9.44 -5.14 1.84
CA ILE A 87 -8.39 -6.11 1.47
C ILE A 87 -8.37 -7.28 2.46
N SER A 88 -8.48 -7.00 3.76
CA SER A 88 -8.52 -8.05 4.79
C SER A 88 -9.72 -8.97 4.61
N ARG A 89 -10.90 -8.43 4.32
CA ARG A 89 -12.12 -9.22 4.06
C ARG A 89 -11.99 -10.05 2.79
N TRP A 90 -11.55 -9.44 1.70
CA TRP A 90 -11.31 -10.14 0.45
C TRP A 90 -10.35 -11.32 0.63
N SER A 91 -9.23 -11.11 1.32
CA SER A 91 -8.22 -12.16 1.53
C SER A 91 -8.70 -13.36 2.34
N GLN A 92 -9.74 -13.18 3.17
CA GLN A 92 -10.37 -14.26 3.94
C GLN A 92 -11.28 -15.14 3.08
N GLY A 93 -11.78 -14.62 1.97
CA GLY A 93 -12.64 -15.33 1.04
C GLY A 93 -11.88 -16.10 -0.05
N LEU A 94 -10.55 -15.95 -0.13
CA LEU A 94 -9.76 -16.63 -1.17
C LEU A 94 -9.65 -18.13 -0.89
N SER A 95 -9.91 -18.94 -1.92
CA SER A 95 -9.70 -20.38 -1.98
C SER A 95 -8.39 -20.74 -2.69
N GLU A 96 -7.96 -21.98 -2.61
CA GLU A 96 -6.84 -22.50 -3.40
C GLU A 96 -7.14 -22.42 -4.92
N ALA A 97 -8.40 -22.63 -5.31
CA ALA A 97 -8.81 -22.51 -6.71
C ALA A 97 -8.60 -21.08 -7.23
N ASP A 98 -8.97 -20.06 -6.44
CA ASP A 98 -8.75 -18.65 -6.82
C ASP A 98 -7.25 -18.34 -6.99
N LEU A 99 -6.39 -18.96 -6.20
CA LEU A 99 -4.94 -18.77 -6.28
C LEU A 99 -4.32 -19.46 -7.51
N ALA A 100 -4.94 -20.52 -7.99
CA ALA A 100 -4.48 -21.29 -9.16
C ALA A 100 -4.86 -20.64 -10.50
N GLU A 101 -5.77 -19.67 -10.50
CA GLU A 101 -6.17 -18.95 -11.71
C GLU A 101 -5.07 -18.02 -12.23
N ASP A 102 -5.13 -17.71 -13.52
CA ASP A 102 -4.35 -16.63 -14.12
C ASP A 102 -5.12 -15.30 -14.04
N LEU A 103 -4.38 -14.21 -13.88
CA LEU A 103 -4.87 -12.86 -13.97
C LEU A 103 -4.36 -12.21 -15.26
N SER A 104 -5.27 -11.68 -16.08
CA SER A 104 -4.93 -11.00 -17.33
C SER A 104 -5.30 -9.51 -17.24
N TRP A 105 -4.38 -8.63 -17.66
CA TRP A 105 -4.63 -7.19 -17.74
C TRP A 105 -3.71 -6.52 -18.74
N TYR A 106 -4.10 -5.35 -19.27
CA TYR A 106 -3.18 -4.48 -19.99
C TYR A 106 -2.26 -3.75 -19.00
N SER A 107 -0.94 -3.97 -19.13
CA SER A 107 0.06 -3.29 -18.31
C SER A 107 0.57 -2.02 -19.00
N GLY A 108 0.20 -0.85 -18.48
CA GLY A 108 0.73 0.43 -18.96
C GLY A 108 2.26 0.51 -18.86
N THR A 109 2.86 -0.06 -17.82
CA THR A 109 4.32 -0.09 -17.62
C THR A 109 5.02 -0.99 -18.64
N ALA A 110 4.44 -2.14 -18.97
CA ALA A 110 4.99 -3.06 -19.97
C ALA A 110 4.54 -2.73 -21.40
N GLY A 111 3.52 -1.88 -21.58
CA GLY A 111 2.94 -1.51 -22.87
C GLY A 111 2.25 -2.67 -23.61
N ARG A 112 1.80 -3.70 -22.89
CA ARG A 112 1.21 -4.90 -23.48
C ARG A 112 0.26 -5.63 -22.53
N GLU A 113 -0.53 -6.55 -23.07
CA GLU A 113 -1.28 -7.53 -22.29
C GLU A 113 -0.32 -8.43 -21.50
N MET A 114 -0.67 -8.66 -20.25
CA MET A 114 0.02 -9.55 -19.31
C MET A 114 -0.95 -10.62 -18.86
N THR A 115 -0.47 -11.87 -18.79
CA THR A 115 -1.17 -12.99 -18.14
C THR A 115 -0.18 -13.63 -17.18
N VAL A 116 -0.51 -13.61 -15.89
CA VAL A 116 0.41 -14.04 -14.80
C VAL A 116 -0.42 -14.81 -13.76
N PRO A 117 0.13 -15.87 -13.13
CA PRO A 117 -0.56 -16.54 -12.04
C PRO A 117 -1.02 -15.55 -10.97
N ARG A 118 -2.30 -15.62 -10.61
CA ARG A 118 -2.94 -14.72 -9.64
C ARG A 118 -2.21 -14.66 -8.30
N ALA A 119 -1.71 -15.82 -7.84
CA ALA A 119 -0.90 -15.90 -6.64
C ALA A 119 0.35 -14.99 -6.69
N ILE A 120 1.04 -14.92 -7.84
CA ILE A 120 2.20 -14.06 -8.04
C ILE A 120 1.79 -12.58 -7.99
N CYS A 121 0.65 -12.22 -8.57
CA CYS A 121 0.12 -10.85 -8.52
C CYS A 121 -0.20 -10.44 -7.07
N ILE A 122 -0.78 -11.33 -6.28
CA ILE A 122 -1.07 -11.11 -4.85
C ILE A 122 0.23 -10.94 -4.05
N VAL A 123 1.22 -11.80 -4.26
CA VAL A 123 2.55 -11.68 -3.63
C VAL A 123 3.20 -10.34 -4.01
N HIS A 124 3.14 -9.97 -5.29
CA HIS A 124 3.65 -8.70 -5.77
C HIS A 124 3.00 -7.50 -5.06
N MET A 125 1.67 -7.48 -4.93
CA MET A 125 0.95 -6.40 -4.24
C MET A 125 1.49 -6.18 -2.81
N PHE A 126 1.69 -7.24 -2.03
CA PHE A 126 2.21 -7.11 -0.67
C PHE A 126 3.71 -6.80 -0.61
N ASN A 127 4.51 -7.29 -1.55
CA ASN A 127 5.93 -6.93 -1.66
C ASN A 127 6.11 -5.46 -2.06
N HIS A 128 5.29 -4.96 -2.96
CA HIS A 128 5.27 -3.54 -3.34
C HIS A 128 4.97 -2.65 -2.12
N GLN A 129 3.98 -3.03 -1.30
CA GLN A 129 3.67 -2.36 -0.05
C GLN A 129 4.90 -2.35 0.89
N THR A 130 5.55 -3.50 1.07
CA THR A 130 6.73 -3.63 1.94
C THR A 130 7.90 -2.77 1.43
N HIS A 131 8.14 -2.74 0.12
CA HIS A 131 9.18 -1.91 -0.50
C HIS A 131 8.99 -0.42 -0.17
N HIS A 132 7.81 0.12 -0.42
CA HIS A 132 7.56 1.53 -0.16
C HIS A 132 7.43 1.88 1.32
N ARG A 133 6.92 0.98 2.17
CA ARG A 133 6.99 1.17 3.63
C ARG A 133 8.43 1.28 4.12
N GLY A 134 9.35 0.50 3.55
CA GLY A 134 10.79 0.65 3.84
C GLY A 134 11.32 2.03 3.48
N GLN A 135 10.90 2.60 2.35
CA GLN A 135 11.26 3.97 1.96
C GLN A 135 10.67 5.01 2.93
N ILE A 136 9.40 4.86 3.32
CA ILE A 136 8.75 5.75 4.29
C ILE A 136 9.45 5.67 5.65
N SER A 137 9.77 4.46 6.12
CA SER A 137 10.50 4.24 7.38
C SER A 137 11.86 4.95 7.38
N ALA A 138 12.62 4.85 6.28
CA ALA A 138 13.89 5.56 6.13
C ALA A 138 13.69 7.08 6.18
N MET A 139 12.66 7.62 5.51
CA MET A 139 12.35 9.05 5.55
C MET A 139 11.91 9.54 6.94
N LEU A 140 11.13 8.72 7.67
CA LEU A 140 10.71 9.00 9.04
C LEU A 140 11.91 9.03 9.99
N THR A 141 12.79 8.03 9.91
CA THR A 141 14.03 7.96 10.69
C THR A 141 14.91 9.18 10.44
N ALA A 142 15.09 9.58 9.18
CA ALA A 142 15.82 10.79 8.81
C ALA A 142 15.17 12.09 9.33
N ALA A 143 13.85 12.06 9.58
CA ALA A 143 13.09 13.15 10.21
C ALA A 143 13.09 13.09 11.75
N GLY A 144 13.81 12.15 12.36
CA GLY A 144 13.87 11.98 13.82
C GLY A 144 12.65 11.29 14.44
N VAL A 145 11.80 10.67 13.62
CA VAL A 145 10.64 9.91 14.10
C VAL A 145 11.04 8.47 14.38
N LEU A 146 10.79 8.01 15.60
CA LEU A 146 10.98 6.61 15.97
C LEU A 146 9.89 5.74 15.32
N THR A 147 10.31 4.72 14.56
CA THR A 147 9.42 3.80 13.86
C THR A 147 9.15 2.53 14.68
N ALA A 148 7.97 1.95 14.49
CA ALA A 148 7.56 0.72 15.13
C ALA A 148 8.30 -0.50 14.55
N PRO A 149 8.36 -1.63 15.29
CA PRO A 149 8.90 -2.88 14.76
C PRO A 149 8.12 -3.37 13.54
N THR A 150 8.85 -3.99 12.61
CA THR A 150 8.28 -4.56 11.37
C THR A 150 8.29 -6.08 11.35
N ASP A 151 8.76 -6.72 12.42
CA ASP A 151 8.88 -8.16 12.51
C ASP A 151 7.51 -8.83 12.50
N LEU A 152 7.29 -9.72 11.54
CA LEU A 152 6.00 -10.37 11.32
C LEU A 152 5.49 -11.12 12.56
N PHE A 153 6.40 -11.74 13.31
CA PHE A 153 6.07 -12.49 14.52
C PHE A 153 5.67 -11.62 15.73
N LEU A 154 5.87 -10.29 15.64
CA LEU A 154 5.40 -9.34 16.65
C LEU A 154 3.99 -8.80 16.34
N MET A 155 3.38 -9.24 15.24
CA MET A 155 2.01 -8.81 14.92
C MET A 155 1.05 -9.29 16.02
N PRO A 156 0.24 -8.37 16.61
CA PRO A 156 -0.84 -8.78 17.50
C PRO A 156 -1.70 -9.87 16.85
N ASP A 157 -2.28 -10.77 17.60
CA ASP A 157 -3.08 -11.90 17.12
C ASP A 157 -2.30 -13.09 16.50
N LEU A 158 -0.95 -13.01 16.40
CA LEU A 158 -0.13 -14.20 16.13
C LEU A 158 0.44 -14.82 17.41
N VAL A 159 0.53 -14.02 18.47
CA VAL A 159 1.01 -14.42 19.79
C VAL A 159 -0.22 -14.37 20.69
N GLY A 160 -1.01 -15.45 20.69
CA GLY A 160 -2.13 -15.67 21.58
C GLY A 160 -1.75 -16.62 22.68
#